data_28e186bfdbbfb58ddf90f75715101a93
#
_entry.id   28e186bfdbbfb58ddf90f75715101a93
#
_cell.length_a   1.000
_cell.length_b   1.000
_cell.length_c   1.000
_cell.angle_alpha   90.00
_cell.angle_beta   90.00
_cell.angle_gamma   90.00
#
_symmetry.space_group_name_H-M   'P 1'
#
loop_
_entity.id
_entity.type
_entity.pdbx_description
1 polymer ?
#
loop_
_entity_poly.entity_id
_entity_poly.type
_entity_poly.pdbx_seq_one_letter_code
_entity_poly.pdbx_strand_id
1 'polypeptide(L)'
;MKTQLSENDVQQMLRIASGATLGFTISKAMDWPNPIFFTLYPILLLGLVAVLNGHIIRQFLAATVFPAMVVLVVYGLFGTHPLLITPLIAATFAFLFWQMSKGTLFLFGAFSLVGLSLQLHFAGYSNDGIDIYPLVISNIGAILLALGIAFALHLIFPDRAPRTPPLKVSKDQASIR
;
A
#
# COMPACT_ATOMS: atom_id res chain seq x y z
N MET A 1 -22.01 -20.87 -13.56
CA MET A 1 -21.69 -19.53 -14.06
C MET A 1 -20.18 -19.48 -14.31
N LYS A 2 -19.70 -19.53 -15.55
CA LYS A 2 -18.26 -19.38 -15.84
C LYS A 2 -17.97 -17.89 -15.90
N THR A 3 -17.46 -17.32 -14.82
CA THR A 3 -16.90 -15.96 -14.82
C THR A 3 -15.66 -16.00 -15.71
N GLN A 4 -15.79 -15.53 -16.95
CA GLN A 4 -14.61 -15.32 -17.80
C GLN A 4 -13.85 -14.14 -17.21
N LEU A 5 -12.63 -14.40 -16.73
CA LEU A 5 -11.71 -13.36 -16.29
C LEU A 5 -11.44 -12.42 -17.47
N SER A 6 -11.57 -11.13 -17.23
CA SER A 6 -11.20 -10.11 -18.21
C SER A 6 -9.68 -10.14 -18.45
N GLU A 7 -9.23 -9.79 -19.66
CA GLU A 7 -7.78 -9.65 -19.94
C GLU A 7 -7.10 -8.67 -18.95
N ASN A 8 -7.81 -7.64 -18.51
CA ASN A 8 -7.31 -6.69 -17.53
C ASN A 8 -7.14 -7.32 -16.15
N ASP A 9 -8.05 -8.24 -15.75
CA ASP A 9 -7.94 -8.95 -14.46
C ASP A 9 -6.71 -9.86 -14.46
N VAL A 10 -6.46 -10.56 -15.57
CA VAL A 10 -5.27 -11.40 -15.71
C VAL A 10 -3.98 -10.56 -15.67
N GLN A 11 -3.95 -9.41 -16.36
CA GLN A 11 -2.80 -8.51 -16.32
C GLN A 11 -2.56 -7.96 -14.91
N GLN A 12 -3.62 -7.59 -14.19
CA GLN A 12 -3.49 -7.13 -12.81
C GLN A 12 -2.96 -8.23 -11.89
N MET A 13 -3.47 -9.46 -12.03
CA MET A 13 -2.95 -10.62 -11.28
C MET A 13 -1.47 -10.87 -11.56
N LEU A 14 -1.06 -10.80 -12.84
CA LEU A 14 0.35 -10.97 -13.23
C LEU A 14 1.23 -9.85 -12.64
N ARG A 15 0.78 -8.59 -12.65
CA ARG A 15 1.51 -7.49 -12.01
C ARG A 15 1.70 -7.72 -10.52
N ILE A 16 0.62 -8.12 -9.80
CA ILE A 16 0.67 -8.37 -8.36
C ILE A 16 1.64 -9.51 -8.06
N ALA A 17 1.51 -10.64 -8.76
CA ALA A 17 2.36 -11.81 -8.56
C ALA A 17 3.83 -11.50 -8.87
N SER A 18 4.10 -10.85 -10.00
CA SER A 18 5.46 -10.44 -10.38
C SER A 18 6.04 -9.42 -9.40
N GLY A 19 5.24 -8.45 -8.96
CA GLY A 19 5.65 -7.44 -7.99
C GLY A 19 6.03 -8.03 -6.64
N ALA A 20 5.23 -8.97 -6.13
CA ALA A 20 5.50 -9.70 -4.90
C ALA A 20 6.79 -10.52 -4.99
N THR A 21 6.93 -11.28 -6.08
CA THR A 21 8.12 -12.14 -6.32
C THR A 21 9.38 -11.31 -6.44
N LEU A 22 9.37 -10.23 -7.23
CA LEU A 22 10.51 -9.32 -7.38
C LEU A 22 10.88 -8.67 -6.05
N GLY A 23 9.90 -8.13 -5.31
CA GLY A 23 10.14 -7.53 -4.01
C GLY A 23 10.78 -8.51 -3.02
N PHE A 24 10.26 -9.72 -2.93
CA PHE A 24 10.83 -10.78 -2.09
C PHE A 24 12.24 -11.17 -2.52
N THR A 25 12.46 -11.42 -3.81
CA THR A 25 13.74 -11.85 -4.34
C THR A 25 14.83 -10.79 -4.12
N ILE A 26 14.52 -9.53 -4.40
CA ILE A 26 15.47 -8.42 -4.20
C ILE A 26 15.80 -8.26 -2.71
N SER A 27 14.80 -8.31 -1.82
CA SER A 27 15.05 -8.17 -0.38
C SER A 27 15.95 -9.29 0.17
N LYS A 28 15.77 -10.51 -0.33
CA LYS A 28 16.60 -11.67 0.03
C LYS A 28 18.01 -11.59 -0.56
N ALA A 29 18.14 -11.14 -1.81
CA ALA A 29 19.45 -10.99 -2.46
C ALA A 29 20.30 -9.90 -1.79
N MET A 30 19.65 -8.86 -1.23
CA MET A 30 20.31 -7.76 -0.52
C MET A 30 20.46 -8.01 0.99
N ASP A 31 20.02 -9.16 1.49
CA ASP A 31 19.97 -9.51 2.93
C ASP A 31 19.35 -8.40 3.78
N TRP A 32 18.25 -7.83 3.29
CA TRP A 32 17.61 -6.71 3.93
C TRP A 32 16.80 -7.16 5.15
N PRO A 33 16.90 -6.46 6.28
CA PRO A 33 16.10 -6.76 7.45
C PRO A 33 14.58 -6.60 7.12
N ASN A 34 13.74 -7.42 7.74
CA ASN A 34 12.29 -7.39 7.59
C ASN A 34 11.77 -7.52 6.13
N PRO A 35 12.06 -8.64 5.44
CA PRO A 35 11.73 -8.83 4.02
C PRO A 35 10.23 -8.78 3.71
N ILE A 36 9.36 -8.86 4.71
CA ILE A 36 7.91 -8.82 4.55
C ILE A 36 7.42 -7.50 3.97
N PHE A 37 8.04 -6.36 4.31
CA PHE A 37 7.67 -5.07 3.75
C PHE A 37 7.89 -5.01 2.24
N PHE A 38 8.98 -5.63 1.77
CA PHE A 38 9.35 -5.64 0.37
C PHE A 38 8.42 -6.49 -0.50
N THR A 39 7.74 -7.45 0.10
CA THR A 39 6.72 -8.28 -0.57
C THR A 39 5.35 -7.63 -0.50
N LEU A 40 5.00 -7.12 0.68
CA LEU A 40 3.65 -6.64 0.96
C LEU A 40 3.33 -5.31 0.26
N TYR A 41 4.26 -4.35 0.24
CA TYR A 41 4.00 -3.05 -0.39
C TYR A 41 3.76 -3.12 -1.89
N PRO A 42 4.51 -3.89 -2.70
CA PRO A 42 4.14 -4.11 -4.09
C PRO A 42 2.75 -4.76 -4.26
N ILE A 43 2.40 -5.73 -3.41
CA ILE A 43 1.07 -6.37 -3.44
C ILE A 43 -0.03 -5.34 -3.17
N LEU A 44 0.13 -4.54 -2.12
CA LEU A 44 -0.86 -3.53 -1.76
C LEU A 44 -0.98 -2.44 -2.82
N LEU A 45 0.16 -1.93 -3.30
CA LEU A 45 0.17 -0.87 -4.29
C LEU A 45 -0.45 -1.33 -5.61
N LEU A 46 -0.04 -2.49 -6.13
CA LEU A 46 -0.54 -3.02 -7.39
C LEU A 46 -1.96 -3.61 -7.27
N GLY A 47 -2.33 -4.11 -6.09
CA GLY A 47 -3.65 -4.68 -5.84
C GLY A 47 -4.75 -3.65 -5.62
N LEU A 48 -4.44 -2.54 -4.93
CA LEU A 48 -5.42 -1.49 -4.63
C LEU A 48 -5.46 -0.38 -5.69
N VAL A 49 -4.43 -0.29 -6.53
CA VAL A 49 -4.27 0.81 -7.48
C VAL A 49 -4.21 0.25 -8.90
N ALA A 50 -5.28 0.45 -9.65
CA ALA A 50 -5.33 0.04 -11.05
C ALA A 50 -4.45 0.95 -11.94
N VAL A 51 -4.40 2.26 -11.65
CA VAL A 51 -3.63 3.25 -12.43
C VAL A 51 -2.81 4.12 -11.51
N LEU A 52 -1.49 4.13 -11.69
CA LEU A 52 -0.56 4.99 -10.96
C LEU A 52 -0.70 6.45 -11.44
N ASN A 53 -1.15 7.32 -10.55
CA ASN A 53 -1.16 8.77 -10.79
C ASN A 53 -0.44 9.51 -9.64
N GLY A 54 -0.08 10.77 -9.86
CA GLY A 54 0.67 11.56 -8.88
C GLY A 54 -0.05 11.73 -7.53
N HIS A 55 -1.37 11.73 -7.50
CA HIS A 55 -2.15 11.80 -6.26
C HIS A 55 -2.01 10.52 -5.44
N ILE A 56 -2.10 9.36 -6.09
CA ILE A 56 -1.92 8.05 -5.46
C ILE A 56 -0.51 7.88 -4.93
N ILE A 57 0.50 8.25 -5.71
CA ILE A 57 1.91 8.20 -5.28
C ILE A 57 2.12 9.05 -4.02
N ARG A 58 1.57 10.27 -3.96
CA ARG A 58 1.65 11.13 -2.77
C ARG A 58 0.96 10.50 -1.57
N GLN A 59 -0.24 9.94 -1.74
CA GLN A 59 -0.94 9.24 -0.66
C GLN A 59 -0.14 8.04 -0.15
N PHE A 60 0.42 7.25 -1.06
CA PHE A 60 1.24 6.09 -0.70
C PHE A 60 2.51 6.48 0.05
N LEU A 61 3.24 7.50 -0.41
CA LEU A 61 4.42 8.03 0.29
C LEU A 61 4.05 8.58 1.67
N ALA A 62 3.01 9.39 1.76
CA ALA A 62 2.54 9.93 3.04
C ALA A 62 2.10 8.81 3.99
N ALA A 63 1.40 7.80 3.46
CA ALA A 63 0.92 6.65 4.23
C ALA A 63 2.02 5.76 4.78
N THR A 64 3.20 5.82 4.22
CA THR A 64 4.34 5.03 4.68
C THR A 64 5.26 5.81 5.60
N VAL A 65 5.40 7.09 5.37
CA VAL A 65 6.16 7.98 6.28
C VAL A 65 5.40 8.17 7.61
N PHE A 66 4.08 8.31 7.56
CA PHE A 66 3.26 8.58 8.75
C PHE A 66 3.39 7.50 9.84
N PRO A 67 3.21 6.18 9.57
CA PRO A 67 3.43 5.14 10.57
C PRO A 67 4.84 5.12 11.14
N ALA A 68 5.85 5.32 10.31
CA ALA A 68 7.24 5.37 10.76
C ALA A 68 7.46 6.52 11.75
N MET A 69 6.92 7.70 11.45
CA MET A 69 6.98 8.85 12.38
C MET A 69 6.20 8.59 13.68
N VAL A 70 5.03 7.97 13.60
CA VAL A 70 4.25 7.60 14.79
C VAL A 70 5.05 6.65 15.69
N VAL A 71 5.62 5.59 15.11
CA VAL A 71 6.43 4.62 15.87
C VAL A 71 7.65 5.30 16.49
N LEU A 72 8.40 6.10 15.72
CA LEU A 72 9.55 6.85 16.23
C LEU A 72 9.18 7.77 17.39
N VAL A 73 8.10 8.55 17.26
CA VAL A 73 7.66 9.49 18.29
C VAL A 73 7.15 8.76 19.52
N VAL A 74 6.27 7.76 19.33
CA VAL A 74 5.63 7.05 20.44
C VAL A 74 6.67 6.28 21.25
N TYR A 75 7.51 5.48 20.58
CA TYR A 75 8.53 4.70 21.31
C TYR A 75 9.73 5.54 21.73
N GLY A 76 10.10 6.56 20.98
CA GLY A 76 11.19 7.47 21.32
C GLY A 76 10.90 8.35 22.55
N LEU A 77 9.64 8.79 22.72
CA LEU A 77 9.26 9.64 23.86
C LEU A 77 8.80 8.85 25.08
N PHE A 78 8.10 7.74 24.89
CA PHE A 78 7.44 7.01 25.97
C PHE A 78 8.11 5.65 26.27
N GLY A 79 9.12 5.27 25.48
CA GLY A 79 9.80 3.98 25.65
C GLY A 79 8.83 2.81 25.49
N THR A 80 8.84 1.89 26.46
CA THR A 80 7.98 0.71 26.47
C THR A 80 6.83 0.79 27.50
N HIS A 81 6.46 1.99 27.94
CA HIS A 81 5.40 2.16 28.94
C HIS A 81 4.00 1.94 28.33
N PRO A 82 3.35 0.78 28.57
CA PRO A 82 2.10 0.42 27.86
C PRO A 82 0.93 1.37 28.18
N LEU A 83 0.89 1.94 29.38
CA LEU A 83 -0.16 2.88 29.78
C LEU A 83 -0.16 4.18 28.95
N LEU A 84 0.99 4.60 28.42
CA LEU A 84 1.13 5.78 27.60
C LEU A 84 1.02 5.47 26.12
N ILE A 85 1.61 4.35 25.69
CA ILE A 85 1.64 3.92 24.30
C ILE A 85 0.26 3.50 23.82
N THR A 86 -0.48 2.70 24.60
CA THR A 86 -1.77 2.15 24.18
C THR A 86 -2.80 3.21 23.78
N PRO A 87 -3.05 4.27 24.58
CA PRO A 87 -4.03 5.30 24.18
C PRO A 87 -3.58 6.09 22.97
N LEU A 88 -2.27 6.36 22.80
CA LEU A 88 -1.75 7.06 21.62
C LEU A 88 -1.90 6.25 20.35
N ILE A 89 -1.60 4.95 20.41
CA ILE A 89 -1.81 4.04 19.29
C ILE A 89 -3.30 3.92 18.96
N ALA A 90 -4.15 3.75 19.97
CA ALA A 90 -5.60 3.71 19.78
C ALA A 90 -6.15 4.98 19.13
N ALA A 91 -5.69 6.16 19.57
CA ALA A 91 -6.05 7.44 18.95
C ALA A 91 -5.56 7.53 17.50
N THR A 92 -4.37 7.01 17.19
CA THR A 92 -3.83 6.96 15.82
C THR A 92 -4.67 6.06 14.92
N PHE A 93 -5.06 4.88 15.39
CA PHE A 93 -5.97 4.00 14.64
C PHE A 93 -7.33 4.67 14.41
N ALA A 94 -7.92 5.30 15.44
CA ALA A 94 -9.18 6.03 15.31
C ALA A 94 -9.07 7.16 14.26
N PHE A 95 -7.96 7.90 14.26
CA PHE A 95 -7.67 8.93 13.25
C PHE A 95 -7.59 8.34 11.84
N LEU A 96 -6.91 7.19 11.65
CA LEU A 96 -6.79 6.55 10.34
C LEU A 96 -8.15 6.06 9.84
N PHE A 97 -8.96 5.43 10.69
CA PHE A 97 -10.33 5.03 10.32
C PHE A 97 -11.20 6.23 9.95
N TRP A 98 -11.07 7.33 10.70
CA TRP A 98 -11.77 8.57 10.37
C TRP A 98 -11.35 9.14 9.01
N GLN A 99 -10.05 9.09 8.66
CA GLN A 99 -9.59 9.50 7.34
C GLN A 99 -10.12 8.59 6.22
N MET A 100 -10.16 7.29 6.47
CA MET A 100 -10.74 6.33 5.51
C MET A 100 -12.23 6.61 5.27
N SER A 101 -12.99 6.98 6.31
CA SER A 101 -14.43 7.26 6.19
C SER A 101 -14.75 8.46 5.31
N LYS A 102 -13.81 9.39 5.15
CA LYS A 102 -13.96 10.55 4.26
C LYS A 102 -13.84 10.23 2.77
N GLY A 103 -13.34 9.05 2.41
CA GLY A 103 -13.17 8.59 1.03
C GLY A 103 -12.00 9.24 0.27
N THR A 104 -11.77 10.54 0.43
CA THR A 104 -10.70 11.27 -0.29
C THR A 104 -9.29 10.81 0.06
N LEU A 105 -9.09 10.36 1.30
CA LEU A 105 -7.83 9.86 1.84
C LEU A 105 -7.90 8.37 2.20
N PHE A 106 -8.78 7.62 1.53
CA PHE A 106 -8.96 6.19 1.79
C PHE A 106 -7.66 5.41 1.66
N LEU A 107 -6.91 5.61 0.56
CA LEU A 107 -5.65 4.92 0.32
C LEU A 107 -4.59 5.29 1.37
N PHE A 108 -4.49 6.57 1.75
CA PHE A 108 -3.63 7.01 2.84
C PHE A 108 -3.95 6.26 4.13
N GLY A 109 -5.21 6.22 4.53
CA GLY A 109 -5.64 5.52 5.74
C GLY A 109 -5.34 4.02 5.69
N ALA A 110 -5.70 3.35 4.59
CA ALA A 110 -5.52 1.91 4.42
C ALA A 110 -4.04 1.50 4.47
N PHE A 111 -3.17 2.17 3.70
CA PHE A 111 -1.74 1.87 3.70
C PHE A 111 -1.08 2.21 5.05
N SER A 112 -1.46 3.35 5.67
CA SER A 112 -0.95 3.71 6.99
C SER A 112 -1.34 2.71 8.06
N LEU A 113 -2.57 2.20 8.02
CA LEU A 113 -3.07 1.21 8.97
C LEU A 113 -2.28 -0.09 8.87
N VAL A 114 -2.04 -0.59 7.65
CA VAL A 114 -1.22 -1.79 7.43
C VAL A 114 0.22 -1.55 7.87
N GLY A 115 0.81 -0.43 7.46
CA GLY A 115 2.18 -0.07 7.81
C GLY A 115 2.38 0.06 9.31
N LEU A 116 1.45 0.73 10.01
CA LEU A 116 1.50 0.88 11.46
C LEU A 116 1.35 -0.47 12.17
N SER A 117 0.38 -1.30 11.76
CA SER A 117 0.16 -2.63 12.35
C SER A 117 1.40 -3.52 12.24
N LEU A 118 2.06 -3.51 11.08
CA LEU A 118 3.29 -4.27 10.88
C LEU A 118 4.45 -3.74 11.74
N GLN A 119 4.64 -2.43 11.78
CA GLN A 119 5.72 -1.84 12.57
C GLN A 119 5.52 -2.08 14.06
N LEU A 120 4.29 -1.99 14.56
CA LEU A 120 3.98 -2.32 15.95
C LEU A 120 4.21 -3.81 16.25
N HIS A 121 3.86 -4.70 15.32
CA HIS A 121 4.10 -6.12 15.44
C HIS A 121 5.60 -6.41 15.61
N PHE A 122 6.44 -5.86 14.72
CA PHE A 122 7.90 -6.07 14.81
C PHE A 122 8.52 -5.37 16.02
N ALA A 123 8.05 -4.20 16.41
CA ALA A 123 8.51 -3.51 17.60
C ALA A 123 8.21 -4.30 18.90
N GLY A 124 7.10 -5.05 18.94
CA GLY A 124 6.72 -5.88 20.08
C GLY A 124 7.56 -7.13 20.28
N TYR A 125 8.29 -7.59 19.26
CA TYR A 125 9.12 -8.81 19.34
C TYR A 125 10.56 -8.56 19.77
N SER A 126 10.99 -7.33 19.95
CA SER A 126 12.35 -7.00 20.37
C SER A 126 12.47 -7.07 21.91
N ASN A 127 13.04 -8.15 22.42
CA ASN A 127 13.25 -8.34 23.86
C ASN A 127 14.40 -7.50 24.44
N ASP A 128 15.34 -7.03 23.61
CA ASP A 128 16.58 -6.34 24.01
C ASP A 128 16.53 -4.81 23.87
N GLY A 129 15.34 -4.26 23.78
CA GLY A 129 15.14 -2.86 23.40
C GLY A 129 14.79 -2.74 21.92
N ILE A 130 13.86 -1.84 21.62
CA ILE A 130 13.37 -1.68 20.26
C ILE A 130 14.43 -0.95 19.43
N ASP A 131 15.14 -1.68 18.56
CA ASP A 131 15.92 -1.04 17.52
C ASP A 131 15.00 -0.58 16.38
N ILE A 132 14.49 0.64 16.53
CA ILE A 132 13.56 1.26 15.59
C ILE A 132 14.26 1.60 14.25
N TYR A 133 15.58 1.79 14.27
CA TYR A 133 16.33 2.26 13.12
C TYR A 133 16.29 1.28 11.93
N PRO A 134 16.62 -0.02 12.08
CA PRO A 134 16.50 -0.99 11.00
C PRO A 134 15.06 -1.13 10.49
N LEU A 135 14.07 -1.01 11.38
CA LEU A 135 12.65 -1.09 11.02
C LEU A 135 12.23 0.07 10.11
N VAL A 136 12.61 1.29 10.46
CA VAL A 136 12.31 2.49 9.67
C VAL A 136 13.03 2.47 8.33
N ILE A 137 14.30 2.08 8.30
CA ILE A 137 15.08 1.98 7.06
C ILE A 137 14.49 0.92 6.14
N SER A 138 14.15 -0.26 6.67
CA SER A 138 13.50 -1.32 5.89
C SER A 138 12.17 -0.86 5.31
N ASN A 139 11.39 -0.11 6.08
CA ASN A 139 10.13 0.45 5.61
C ASN A 139 10.34 1.44 4.46
N ILE A 140 11.27 2.39 4.61
CA ILE A 140 11.58 3.37 3.56
C ILE A 140 12.11 2.68 2.29
N GLY A 141 13.04 1.74 2.45
CA GLY A 141 13.58 0.98 1.34
C GLY A 141 12.52 0.17 0.60
N ALA A 142 11.61 -0.46 1.33
CA ALA A 142 10.50 -1.21 0.76
C ALA A 142 9.52 -0.34 -0.04
N ILE A 143 9.28 0.90 0.40
CA ILE A 143 8.45 1.87 -0.32
C ILE A 143 9.07 2.25 -1.65
N LEU A 144 10.34 2.64 -1.62
CA LEU A 144 11.05 3.06 -2.82
C LEU A 144 11.12 1.91 -3.83
N LEU A 145 11.39 0.70 -3.35
CA LEU A 145 11.40 -0.50 -4.19
C LEU A 145 10.01 -0.81 -4.75
N ALA A 146 8.96 -0.75 -3.93
CA ALA A 146 7.59 -0.99 -4.38
C ALA A 146 7.15 -0.01 -5.47
N LEU A 147 7.49 1.28 -5.33
CA LEU A 147 7.22 2.28 -6.37
C LEU A 147 8.00 2.00 -7.65
N GLY A 148 9.29 1.65 -7.54
CA GLY A 148 10.11 1.28 -8.68
C GLY A 148 9.57 0.05 -9.42
N ILE A 149 9.22 -1.00 -8.69
CA ILE A 149 8.61 -2.22 -9.24
C ILE A 149 7.26 -1.90 -9.90
N ALA A 150 6.39 -1.15 -9.21
CA ALA A 150 5.09 -0.80 -9.74
C ALA A 150 5.21 0.03 -11.03
N PHE A 151 6.12 0.98 -11.07
CA PHE A 151 6.39 1.76 -12.29
C PHE A 151 6.91 0.87 -13.42
N ALA A 152 7.89 0.01 -13.17
CA ALA A 152 8.43 -0.90 -14.16
C ALA A 152 7.35 -1.86 -14.70
N LEU A 153 6.51 -2.42 -13.81
CA LEU A 153 5.45 -3.34 -14.23
C LEU A 153 4.33 -2.63 -15.01
N HIS A 154 4.04 -1.36 -14.75
CA HIS A 154 3.10 -0.59 -15.57
C HIS A 154 3.67 -0.29 -16.97
N LEU A 155 4.99 -0.16 -17.11
CA LEU A 155 5.63 -0.03 -18.43
C LEU A 155 5.61 -1.35 -19.21
N ILE A 156 5.83 -2.49 -18.54
CA ILE A 156 5.85 -3.82 -19.18
C ILE A 156 4.44 -4.31 -19.52
N PHE A 157 3.49 -4.07 -18.61
CA PHE A 157 2.09 -4.46 -18.76
C PHE A 157 1.20 -3.20 -18.74
N PRO A 158 1.17 -2.41 -19.81
CA PRO A 158 0.36 -1.21 -19.84
C PRO A 158 -1.13 -1.54 -19.76
N ASP A 159 -1.91 -0.69 -19.07
CA ASP A 159 -3.35 -0.83 -19.02
C ASP A 159 -3.92 -0.61 -20.42
N ARG A 160 -4.61 -1.62 -20.94
CA ARG A 160 -5.42 -1.44 -22.13
C ARG A 160 -6.67 -0.68 -21.71
N ALA A 161 -6.85 0.53 -22.22
CA ALA A 161 -8.08 1.30 -22.00
C ALA A 161 -9.29 0.39 -22.25
N PRO A 162 -10.28 0.34 -21.33
CA PRO A 162 -11.48 -0.41 -21.58
C PRO A 162 -12.06 0.09 -22.91
N ARG A 163 -12.24 -0.82 -23.86
CA ARG A 163 -12.96 -0.52 -25.10
C ARG A 163 -14.40 -0.24 -24.66
N THR A 164 -14.70 1.01 -24.36
CA THR A 164 -16.10 1.45 -24.24
C THR A 164 -16.74 1.09 -25.57
N PRO A 165 -17.69 0.14 -25.61
CA PRO A 165 -18.42 -0.09 -26.85
C PRO A 165 -19.02 1.25 -27.23
N PRO A 166 -18.96 1.66 -28.51
CA PRO A 166 -19.55 2.91 -28.95
C PRO A 166 -21.01 2.89 -28.48
N LEU A 167 -21.39 3.91 -27.69
CA LEU A 167 -22.77 4.10 -27.26
C LEU A 167 -23.64 3.95 -28.52
N LYS A 168 -24.36 2.83 -28.62
CA LYS A 168 -25.42 2.69 -29.60
C LYS A 168 -26.44 3.76 -29.23
N VAL A 169 -26.32 4.93 -29.84
CA VAL A 169 -27.38 5.92 -29.79
C VAL A 169 -28.62 5.22 -30.35
N SER A 170 -29.50 4.83 -29.45
CA SER A 170 -30.78 4.25 -29.80
C SER A 170 -31.50 5.26 -30.68
N LYS A 171 -31.74 4.91 -31.96
CA LYS A 171 -32.48 5.72 -32.91
C LYS A 171 -33.94 5.91 -32.49
N ASP A 172 -34.38 5.33 -31.38
CA ASP A 172 -35.76 5.38 -30.91
C ASP A 172 -36.13 6.70 -30.17
N GLN A 173 -35.17 7.58 -29.90
CA GLN A 173 -35.49 8.91 -29.36
C GLN A 173 -35.72 10.02 -30.39
N ALA A 174 -35.58 9.74 -31.68
CA ALA A 174 -35.80 10.72 -32.73
C ALA A 174 -37.22 10.71 -33.31
N SER A 175 -38.14 9.87 -32.82
CA SER A 175 -39.50 9.79 -33.38
C SER A 175 -40.60 10.40 -32.48
N ILE A 176 -40.21 11.13 -31.41
CA ILE A 176 -41.16 11.88 -30.57
C ILE A 176 -40.80 13.36 -30.68
N ARG A 177 -41.13 13.96 -31.84
CA ARG A 177 -41.40 15.38 -32.02
C ARG A 177 -42.41 15.58 -33.15
#